data_a00cb13f5e5c491c869a0d6fe6b64039
#
_entry.id   a00cb13f5e5c491c869a0d6fe6b64039
#
_cell.length_a   1.000
_cell.length_b   1.000
_cell.length_c   1.000
_cell.angle_alpha   90.00
_cell.angle_beta   90.00
_cell.angle_gamma   90.00
#
_symmetry.space_group_name_H-M   'P 1'
#
loop_
_entity.id
_entity.type
_entity.pdbx_description
1 polymer ?
#
loop_
_entity_poly.entity_id
_entity_poly.type
_entity_poly.pdbx_seq_one_letter_code
_entity_poly.pdbx_strand_id
1 'polypeptide(L)'
;MEEPEKFLREELGKRFTLKEKSIGPPEQYLGNKVSLVTLENGVKCWSFSSSQYVQAAVKNVEDYRTTNNLGPLLKAKPPWPSNYRPEADVTPELTPTKASYCQSLIWVLR
;
A
#
# COMPACT_ATOMS: atom_id res chain seq x y z
N MET A 1 10.80 -29.93 25.07
CA MET A 1 11.23 -29.29 23.82
C MET A 1 10.95 -27.80 23.98
N GLU A 2 11.98 -26.98 24.09
CA GLU A 2 11.77 -25.53 24.19
C GLU A 2 11.12 -25.03 22.90
N GLU A 3 10.13 -24.16 23.02
CA GLU A 3 9.48 -23.58 21.85
C GLU A 3 10.52 -22.77 21.06
N PRO A 4 10.66 -23.01 19.74
CA PRO A 4 11.69 -22.34 18.91
C PRO A 4 11.67 -20.83 19.04
N GLU A 5 10.49 -20.25 19.30
CA GLU A 5 10.30 -18.80 19.48
C GLU A 5 11.01 -18.28 20.73
N LYS A 6 10.90 -19.00 21.86
CA LYS A 6 11.56 -18.62 23.13
C LYS A 6 13.08 -18.64 22.99
N PHE A 7 13.62 -19.68 22.38
CA PHE A 7 15.03 -19.77 22.10
C PHE A 7 15.55 -18.62 21.24
N LEU A 8 14.84 -18.30 20.15
CA LEU A 8 15.22 -17.17 19.28
C LEU A 8 15.18 -15.83 20.00
N ARG A 9 14.19 -15.59 20.85
CA ARG A 9 14.11 -14.36 21.65
C ARG A 9 15.26 -14.22 22.62
N GLU A 10 15.63 -15.26 23.29
CA GLU A 10 16.74 -15.29 24.22
C GLU A 10 18.09 -15.04 23.52
N GLU A 11 18.32 -15.71 22.39
CA GLU A 11 19.55 -15.53 21.63
C GLU A 11 19.66 -14.14 20.97
N LEU A 12 18.59 -13.63 20.41
CA LEU A 12 18.57 -12.28 19.84
C LEU A 12 18.69 -11.21 20.93
N GLY A 13 18.05 -11.40 22.09
CA GLY A 13 18.12 -10.48 23.22
C GLY A 13 19.52 -10.32 23.82
N LYS A 14 20.40 -11.31 23.66
CA LYS A 14 21.80 -11.22 24.09
C LYS A 14 22.61 -10.22 23.24
N ARG A 15 22.20 -9.97 22.01
CA ARG A 15 22.94 -9.14 21.04
C ARG A 15 22.23 -7.84 20.67
N PHE A 16 20.92 -7.81 20.77
CA PHE A 16 20.07 -6.70 20.32
C PHE A 16 19.06 -6.32 21.39
N THR A 17 18.79 -5.04 21.53
CA THR A 17 17.66 -4.56 22.34
C THR A 17 16.37 -4.74 21.55
N LEU A 18 15.57 -5.72 21.94
CA LEU A 18 14.27 -5.96 21.32
C LEU A 18 13.23 -5.00 21.89
N LYS A 19 12.45 -4.38 21.02
CA LYS A 19 11.30 -3.55 21.44
C LYS A 19 10.15 -4.47 21.82
N GLU A 20 9.70 -4.44 23.06
CA GLU A 20 8.60 -5.30 23.55
C GLU A 20 7.35 -5.24 22.68
N LYS A 21 6.99 -4.04 22.18
CA LYS A 21 5.85 -3.86 21.29
C LYS A 21 6.00 -4.52 19.90
N SER A 22 7.21 -4.94 19.55
CA SER A 22 7.49 -5.62 18.26
C SER A 22 7.55 -7.14 18.42
N ILE A 23 7.33 -7.65 19.64
CA ILE A 23 7.39 -9.08 19.93
C ILE A 23 5.97 -9.64 19.89
N GLY A 24 5.72 -10.57 18.99
CA GLY A 24 4.43 -11.22 18.82
C GLY A 24 3.94 -11.22 17.38
N PRO A 25 2.71 -11.66 17.15
CA PRO A 25 2.12 -11.64 15.82
C PRO A 25 2.08 -10.19 15.29
N PRO A 26 2.59 -9.94 14.10
CA PRO A 26 2.57 -8.60 13.53
C PRO A 26 1.13 -8.20 13.20
N GLU A 27 0.69 -7.02 13.64
CA GLU A 27 -0.58 -6.42 13.22
C GLU A 27 -0.44 -5.70 11.87
N GLN A 28 0.75 -5.17 11.62
CA GLN A 28 1.06 -4.43 10.40
C GLN A 28 2.49 -4.73 9.94
N TYR A 29 2.65 -4.91 8.63
CA TYR A 29 3.95 -5.10 8.01
C TYR A 29 4.03 -4.34 6.69
N LEU A 30 5.02 -3.46 6.54
CA LEU A 30 5.22 -2.61 5.36
C LEU A 30 3.94 -1.88 4.89
N GLY A 31 3.17 -1.33 5.84
CA GLY A 31 1.92 -0.63 5.54
C GLY A 31 0.71 -1.54 5.30
N ASN A 32 0.90 -2.86 5.24
CA ASN A 32 -0.19 -3.82 5.08
C ASN A 32 -0.68 -4.32 6.43
N LYS A 33 -1.98 -4.46 6.56
CA LYS A 33 -2.60 -5.13 7.71
C LYS A 33 -2.32 -6.64 7.60
N VAL A 34 -1.82 -7.21 8.69
CA VAL A 34 -1.59 -8.65 8.81
C VAL A 34 -2.63 -9.24 9.73
N SER A 35 -3.26 -10.32 9.35
CA SER A 35 -4.25 -11.02 10.17
C SER A 35 -4.19 -12.53 9.95
N LEU A 36 -4.46 -13.27 11.02
CA LEU A 36 -4.63 -14.72 10.93
C LEU A 36 -6.07 -15.01 10.52
N VAL A 37 -6.26 -15.70 9.41
CA VAL A 37 -7.57 -16.10 8.90
C VAL A 37 -7.68 -17.63 8.87
N THR A 38 -8.89 -18.14 9.08
CA THR A 38 -9.19 -19.57 8.95
C THR A 38 -9.95 -19.76 7.66
N LEU A 39 -9.42 -20.57 6.77
CA LEU A 39 -10.07 -20.93 5.51
C LEU A 39 -11.25 -21.88 5.75
N GLU A 40 -12.13 -22.05 4.75
CA GLU A 40 -13.29 -22.95 4.81
C GLU A 40 -12.92 -24.41 5.15
N ASN A 41 -11.73 -24.84 4.76
CA ASN A 41 -11.19 -26.16 5.09
C ASN A 41 -10.58 -26.26 6.50
N GLY A 42 -10.71 -25.22 7.35
CA GLY A 42 -10.19 -25.17 8.70
C GLY A 42 -8.69 -24.85 8.82
N VAL A 43 -8.00 -24.66 7.72
CA VAL A 43 -6.56 -24.30 7.73
C VAL A 43 -6.40 -22.83 8.12
N LYS A 44 -5.51 -22.56 9.08
CA LYS A 44 -5.12 -21.19 9.47
C LYS A 44 -3.99 -20.69 8.58
N CYS A 45 -4.14 -19.51 8.04
CA CYS A 45 -3.11 -18.85 7.25
C CYS A 45 -3.02 -17.36 7.58
N TRP A 46 -1.84 -16.78 7.30
CA TRP A 46 -1.64 -15.35 7.40
C TRP A 46 -2.18 -14.65 6.16
N SER A 47 -2.98 -13.62 6.36
CA SER A 47 -3.51 -12.76 5.32
C SER A 47 -2.85 -11.40 5.38
N PHE A 48 -2.49 -10.86 4.22
CA PHE A 48 -1.99 -9.51 4.04
C PHE A 48 -3.01 -8.68 3.28
N SER A 49 -3.34 -7.50 3.80
CA SER A 49 -4.29 -6.60 3.16
C SER A 49 -3.73 -5.19 3.08
N SER A 50 -3.61 -4.65 1.87
CA SER A 50 -3.26 -3.25 1.62
C SER A 50 -4.48 -2.33 1.52
N SER A 51 -5.68 -2.80 1.90
CA SER A 51 -6.93 -2.05 1.71
C SER A 51 -6.91 -0.67 2.37
N GLN A 52 -6.34 -0.52 3.56
CA GLN A 52 -6.22 0.78 4.23
C GLN A 52 -5.33 1.74 3.44
N TYR A 53 -4.24 1.23 2.89
CA TYR A 53 -3.32 2.00 2.07
C TYR A 53 -3.98 2.46 0.77
N VAL A 54 -4.68 1.55 0.09
CA VAL A 54 -5.44 1.88 -1.13
C VAL A 54 -6.53 2.89 -0.85
N GLN A 55 -7.29 2.73 0.23
CA GLN A 55 -8.33 3.69 0.63
C GLN A 55 -7.76 5.08 0.93
N ALA A 56 -6.61 5.16 1.60
CA ALA A 56 -5.94 6.42 1.85
C ALA A 56 -5.46 7.09 0.55
N ALA A 57 -4.94 6.30 -0.40
CA ALA A 57 -4.54 6.80 -1.72
C ALA A 57 -5.75 7.33 -2.51
N VAL A 58 -6.87 6.59 -2.54
CA VAL A 58 -8.11 7.02 -3.19
C VAL A 58 -8.62 8.32 -2.59
N LYS A 59 -8.69 8.38 -1.24
CA LYS A 59 -9.12 9.60 -0.54
C LYS A 59 -8.24 10.80 -0.88
N ASN A 60 -6.93 10.63 -0.95
CA ASN A 60 -6.01 11.70 -1.36
C ASN A 60 -6.39 12.27 -2.73
N VAL A 61 -6.70 11.39 -3.70
CA VAL A 61 -7.12 11.81 -5.04
C VAL A 61 -8.48 12.51 -5.02
N GLU A 62 -9.43 12.01 -4.25
CA GLU A 62 -10.76 12.62 -4.10
C GLU A 62 -10.68 14.01 -3.48
N ASP A 63 -9.88 14.18 -2.43
CA ASP A 63 -9.63 15.46 -1.77
C ASP A 63 -8.98 16.46 -2.73
N TYR A 64 -7.99 16.04 -3.49
CA TYR A 64 -7.36 16.87 -4.53
C TYR A 64 -8.36 17.30 -5.60
N ARG A 65 -9.19 16.38 -6.09
CA ARG A 65 -10.22 16.69 -7.10
C ARG A 65 -11.25 17.66 -6.57
N THR A 66 -11.69 17.48 -5.34
CA THR A 66 -12.65 18.40 -4.67
C THR A 66 -12.05 19.80 -4.54
N THR A 67 -10.82 19.91 -4.06
CA THR A 67 -10.12 21.19 -3.90
C THR A 67 -9.93 21.93 -5.24
N ASN A 68 -9.75 21.19 -6.33
CA ASN A 68 -9.53 21.76 -7.65
C ASN A 68 -10.80 21.78 -8.54
N ASN A 69 -11.99 21.52 -7.99
CA ASN A 69 -13.27 21.48 -8.70
C ASN A 69 -13.28 20.56 -9.94
N LEU A 70 -12.61 19.41 -9.86
CA LEU A 70 -12.47 18.47 -10.99
C LEU A 70 -13.60 17.42 -11.05
N GLY A 71 -14.59 17.52 -10.16
CA GLY A 71 -15.68 16.54 -10.06
C GLY A 71 -15.25 15.19 -9.47
N PRO A 72 -16.19 14.25 -9.26
CA PRO A 72 -15.92 12.96 -8.61
C PRO A 72 -15.04 12.07 -9.47
N LEU A 73 -14.44 11.04 -8.84
CA LEU A 73 -13.80 9.95 -9.56
C LEU A 73 -14.84 9.16 -10.35
N LEU A 74 -14.57 8.96 -11.62
CA LEU A 74 -15.40 8.14 -12.49
C LEU A 74 -14.75 6.77 -12.66
N LYS A 75 -15.58 5.74 -12.86
CA LYS A 75 -15.08 4.41 -13.22
C LYS A 75 -14.31 4.50 -14.53
N ALA A 76 -13.00 4.33 -14.45
CA ALA A 76 -12.13 4.44 -15.61
C ALA A 76 -12.05 3.13 -16.40
N LYS A 77 -11.98 3.25 -17.72
CA LYS A 77 -11.47 2.20 -18.60
C LYS A 77 -9.94 2.19 -18.51
N PRO A 78 -9.25 1.16 -19.05
CA PRO A 78 -7.79 1.17 -19.13
C PRO A 78 -7.29 2.51 -19.66
N PRO A 79 -6.24 3.11 -19.05
CA PRO A 79 -5.82 4.48 -19.35
C PRO A 79 -5.35 4.65 -20.80
N TRP A 80 -4.88 3.57 -21.42
CA TRP A 80 -4.38 3.62 -22.78
C TRP A 80 -5.08 2.57 -23.66
N PRO A 81 -5.53 2.97 -24.85
CA PRO A 81 -5.96 2.01 -25.86
C PRO A 81 -4.76 1.16 -26.32
N SER A 82 -5.03 -0.02 -26.84
CA SER A 82 -4.00 -0.97 -27.29
C SER A 82 -3.07 -0.42 -28.39
N ASN A 83 -3.51 0.63 -29.08
CA ASN A 83 -2.76 1.30 -30.15
C ASN A 83 -2.14 2.64 -29.71
N TYR A 84 -2.11 2.93 -28.40
CA TYR A 84 -1.48 4.16 -27.90
C TYR A 84 0.01 4.18 -28.24
N ARG A 85 0.45 5.31 -28.83
CA ARG A 85 1.85 5.58 -29.17
C ARG A 85 2.26 6.89 -28.53
N PRO A 86 3.16 6.87 -27.53
CA PRO A 86 3.61 8.08 -26.85
C PRO A 86 4.22 9.10 -27.80
N GLU A 87 4.88 8.62 -28.89
CA GLU A 87 5.55 9.47 -29.87
C GLU A 87 4.58 10.33 -30.70
N ALA A 88 3.32 9.89 -30.77
CA ALA A 88 2.25 10.59 -31.48
C ALA A 88 1.38 11.46 -30.57
N ASP A 89 1.67 11.49 -29.28
CA ASP A 89 0.91 12.27 -28.31
C ASP A 89 1.30 13.74 -28.39
N VAL A 90 0.37 14.56 -28.89
CA VAL A 90 0.53 16.03 -29.03
C VAL A 90 -0.24 16.78 -27.94
N THR A 91 -0.70 16.10 -26.89
CA THR A 91 -1.40 16.77 -25.78
C THR A 91 -0.46 17.73 -25.05
N PRO A 92 -0.97 18.88 -24.57
CA PRO A 92 -0.16 19.83 -23.83
C PRO A 92 0.43 19.19 -22.57
N GLU A 93 1.67 19.55 -22.24
CA GLU A 93 2.30 19.12 -20.99
C GLU A 93 1.51 19.61 -19.77
N LEU A 94 1.59 18.84 -18.70
CA LEU A 94 1.01 19.23 -17.42
C LEU A 94 1.72 20.46 -16.87
N THR A 95 0.95 21.34 -16.24
CA THR A 95 1.56 22.43 -15.47
C THR A 95 2.48 21.88 -14.38
N PRO A 96 3.54 22.59 -13.96
CA PRO A 96 4.48 22.11 -12.96
C PRO A 96 3.82 21.60 -11.68
N THR A 97 2.77 22.29 -11.21
CA THR A 97 2.01 21.88 -10.02
C THR A 97 1.30 20.54 -10.22
N LYS A 98 0.65 20.33 -11.37
CA LYS A 98 -0.02 19.07 -11.68
C LYS A 98 0.99 17.93 -11.90
N ALA A 99 2.11 18.21 -12.55
CA ALA A 99 3.18 17.25 -12.74
C ALA A 99 3.75 16.77 -11.40
N SER A 100 4.04 17.70 -10.47
CA SER A 100 4.50 17.41 -9.12
C SER A 100 3.50 16.55 -8.35
N TYR A 101 2.20 16.85 -8.46
CA TYR A 101 1.15 16.05 -7.83
C TYR A 101 1.09 14.62 -8.41
N CYS A 102 1.16 14.47 -9.74
CA CYS A 102 1.21 13.15 -10.37
C CYS A 102 2.42 12.34 -9.92
N GLN A 103 3.59 12.97 -9.80
CA GLN A 103 4.78 12.32 -9.28
C GLN A 103 4.58 11.84 -7.83
N SER A 104 3.95 12.65 -6.98
CA SER A 104 3.66 12.25 -5.60
C SER A 104 2.73 11.03 -5.53
N LEU A 105 1.72 10.93 -6.42
CA LEU A 105 0.84 9.76 -6.51
C LEU A 105 1.58 8.50 -6.95
N ILE A 106 2.51 8.60 -7.89
CA ILE A 106 3.35 7.48 -8.33
C ILE A 106 4.19 6.94 -7.16
N TRP A 107 4.72 7.82 -6.32
CA TRP A 107 5.45 7.42 -5.11
C TRP A 107 4.56 6.71 -4.09
N VAL A 108 3.32 7.12 -3.95
CA VAL A 108 2.35 6.47 -3.06
C VAL A 108 1.96 5.07 -3.56
N LEU A 109 1.91 4.86 -4.88
CA LEU A 109 1.51 3.57 -5.47
C LEU A 109 2.67 2.57 -5.64
N ARG A 110 3.88 2.94 -5.31
CA ARG A 110 5.10 2.15 -5.45
C ARG A 110 5.42 1.35 -4.19
#